data_7f2f0f94ddea21d7cc90298899945d7b
#
_entry.id   7f2f0f94ddea21d7cc90298899945d7b
#
_cell.length_a   1.000
_cell.length_b   1.000
_cell.length_c   1.000
_cell.angle_alpha   90.00
_cell.angle_beta   90.00
_cell.angle_gamma   90.00
#
_symmetry.space_group_name_H-M   'P 1'
#
loop_
_entity.id
_entity.type
_entity.pdbx_description
1 polymer ?
#
loop_
_entity_poly.entity_id
_entity_poly.type
_entity_poly.pdbx_seq_one_letter_code
_entity_poly.pdbx_strand_id
1 'polypeptide(L)'
;VPDLYDDMLNTFSPKKNAAFEFCEAVYFLAYKDDKVVGRIAGIINHRANETWQKKEVRFGWIDFLDDIEISRALLDAVSEWGKSKGMDTIQGPLGFTDFDAEGMLIEGFDQLSTMATIYNYPYYPQHMEKLGFEKDADWVEYKIYVPDAIPDKHKRISDLIQRKFNLKIKKYTSGKKIAAEYGQAIFELMNEAYAPLYGFSALSQGQIDQYIKMYLPIVDLRMVTL
;
A
#
# COMPACT_ATOMS: atom_id res chain seq x y z
N VAL A 1 10.76 6.60 -9.66
CA VAL A 1 9.82 7.25 -10.61
C VAL A 1 8.99 8.23 -9.81
N PRO A 2 8.84 9.50 -10.23
CA PRO A 2 7.99 10.46 -9.53
C PRO A 2 6.53 9.96 -9.50
N ASP A 3 5.84 10.28 -8.41
CA ASP A 3 4.40 10.04 -8.30
C ASP A 3 3.64 10.80 -9.40
N LEU A 4 2.53 10.22 -9.86
CA LEU A 4 1.64 10.92 -10.79
C LEU A 4 0.90 12.04 -10.05
N TYR A 5 0.92 13.24 -10.62
CA TYR A 5 0.38 14.45 -9.99
C TYR A 5 -1.10 14.31 -9.60
N ASP A 6 -1.92 13.79 -10.51
CA ASP A 6 -3.35 13.61 -10.28
C ASP A 6 -3.64 12.52 -9.23
N ASP A 7 -2.83 11.46 -9.18
CA ASP A 7 -2.96 10.41 -8.17
C ASP A 7 -2.65 10.95 -6.78
N MET A 8 -1.59 11.76 -6.65
CA MET A 8 -1.25 12.42 -5.39
C MET A 8 -2.36 13.37 -4.92
N LEU A 9 -2.88 14.21 -5.82
CA LEU A 9 -3.99 15.11 -5.48
C LEU A 9 -5.25 14.35 -5.08
N ASN A 10 -5.52 13.20 -5.67
CA ASN A 10 -6.67 12.37 -5.33
C ASN A 10 -6.46 11.66 -3.99
N THR A 11 -5.28 11.07 -3.78
CA THR A 11 -4.90 10.35 -2.55
C THR A 11 -5.02 11.23 -1.31
N PHE A 12 -4.54 12.48 -1.39
CA PHE A 12 -4.57 13.39 -0.25
C PHE A 12 -5.85 14.24 -0.13
N SER A 13 -6.83 14.01 -0.99
CA SER A 13 -8.09 14.77 -0.97
C SER A 13 -9.18 14.05 -0.17
N PRO A 14 -9.67 14.62 0.94
CA PRO A 14 -10.80 14.05 1.69
C PRO A 14 -12.08 13.89 0.87
N LYS A 15 -12.20 14.62 -0.25
CA LYS A 15 -13.37 14.54 -1.13
C LYS A 15 -13.28 13.43 -2.17
N LYS A 16 -12.06 12.90 -2.41
CA LYS A 16 -11.81 11.95 -3.50
C LYS A 16 -11.33 10.59 -3.01
N ASN A 17 -10.64 10.54 -1.87
CA ASN A 17 -10.16 9.29 -1.28
C ASN A 17 -11.15 8.78 -0.24
N ALA A 18 -11.79 7.65 -0.52
CA ALA A 18 -12.77 7.03 0.38
C ALA A 18 -12.17 6.56 1.71
N ALA A 19 -10.84 6.42 1.82
CA ALA A 19 -10.19 6.10 3.09
C ALA A 19 -10.44 7.15 4.19
N PHE A 20 -10.75 8.39 3.83
CA PHE A 20 -11.13 9.43 4.80
C PHE A 20 -12.47 9.19 5.50
N GLU A 21 -13.23 8.16 5.12
CA GLU A 21 -14.38 7.69 5.90
C GLU A 21 -13.97 7.18 7.30
N PHE A 22 -12.72 6.72 7.44
CA PHE A 22 -12.19 6.13 8.68
C PHE A 22 -10.74 6.50 8.98
N CYS A 23 -10.15 7.41 8.19
CA CYS A 23 -8.80 7.91 8.43
C CYS A 23 -8.81 9.42 8.70
N GLU A 24 -7.87 9.84 9.55
CA GLU A 24 -7.44 11.23 9.66
C GLU A 24 -6.04 11.37 9.11
N ALA A 25 -5.71 12.52 8.51
CA ALA A 25 -4.36 12.76 8.01
C ALA A 25 -3.91 14.20 8.23
N VAL A 26 -2.58 14.37 8.35
CA VAL A 26 -1.88 15.65 8.41
C VAL A 26 -0.64 15.57 7.51
N TYR A 27 -0.24 16.70 6.96
CA TYR A 27 0.89 16.79 6.03
C TYR A 27 1.86 17.85 6.51
N PHE A 28 3.15 17.52 6.52
CA PHE A 28 4.21 18.43 6.93
C PHE A 28 5.26 18.56 5.83
N LEU A 29 5.80 19.77 5.71
CA LEU A 29 6.97 20.08 4.91
C LEU A 29 8.07 20.62 5.83
N ALA A 30 9.28 20.10 5.66
CA ALA A 30 10.45 20.66 6.33
C ALA A 30 11.12 21.72 5.42
N TYR A 31 11.47 22.85 5.99
CA TYR A 31 12.15 23.94 5.30
C TYR A 31 13.55 24.20 5.91
N LYS A 32 14.51 24.46 5.06
CA LYS A 32 15.85 24.95 5.43
C LYS A 32 16.23 26.06 4.45
N ASP A 33 16.54 27.24 4.96
CA ASP A 33 16.85 28.44 4.16
C ASP A 33 15.79 28.70 3.06
N ASP A 34 14.50 28.72 3.46
CA ASP A 34 13.33 28.90 2.60
C ASP A 34 13.13 27.85 1.49
N LYS A 35 13.89 26.76 1.51
CA LYS A 35 13.73 25.64 0.58
C LYS A 35 13.08 24.45 1.26
N VAL A 36 12.16 23.79 0.55
CA VAL A 36 11.61 22.50 0.98
C VAL A 36 12.74 21.46 0.93
N VAL A 37 13.01 20.82 2.06
CA VAL A 37 14.07 19.80 2.22
C VAL A 37 13.52 18.45 2.67
N GLY A 38 12.23 18.37 2.93
CA GLY A 38 11.57 17.11 3.24
C GLY A 38 10.05 17.25 3.32
N ARG A 39 9.36 16.13 3.24
CA ARG A 39 7.92 16.00 3.39
C ARG A 39 7.57 14.73 4.16
N ILE A 40 6.40 14.68 4.79
CA ILE A 40 5.85 13.51 5.44
C ILE A 40 4.33 13.64 5.58
N ALA A 41 3.61 12.52 5.49
CA ALA A 41 2.22 12.42 5.89
C ALA A 41 2.11 11.68 7.22
N GLY A 42 1.33 12.20 8.16
CA GLY A 42 0.87 11.47 9.34
C GLY A 42 -0.57 11.00 9.10
N ILE A 43 -0.87 9.73 9.43
CA ILE A 43 -2.16 9.11 9.16
C ILE A 43 -2.60 8.31 10.37
N ILE A 44 -3.85 8.48 10.78
CA ILE A 44 -4.49 7.60 11.76
C ILE A 44 -5.58 6.82 11.03
N ASN A 45 -5.38 5.51 10.87
CA ASN A 45 -6.40 4.61 10.35
C ASN A 45 -7.14 3.99 11.54
N HIS A 46 -8.30 4.56 11.90
CA HIS A 46 -9.09 4.11 13.05
C HIS A 46 -9.56 2.67 12.91
N ARG A 47 -9.88 2.22 11.69
CA ARG A 47 -10.29 0.84 11.42
C ARG A 47 -9.15 -0.15 11.64
N ALA A 48 -7.95 0.15 11.15
CA ALA A 48 -6.78 -0.69 11.41
C ALA A 48 -6.45 -0.73 12.91
N ASN A 49 -6.49 0.42 13.59
CA ASN A 49 -6.26 0.52 15.02
C ASN A 49 -7.28 -0.33 15.82
N GLU A 50 -8.56 -0.30 15.41
CA GLU A 50 -9.59 -1.14 16.02
C GLU A 50 -9.36 -2.63 15.72
N THR A 51 -9.10 -2.99 14.46
CA THR A 51 -8.87 -4.39 14.04
C THR A 51 -7.69 -5.01 14.78
N TRP A 52 -6.59 -4.28 14.89
CA TRP A 52 -5.33 -4.76 15.47
C TRP A 52 -5.17 -4.41 16.95
N GLN A 53 -6.18 -3.77 17.57
CA GLN A 53 -6.17 -3.33 18.97
C GLN A 53 -4.95 -2.48 19.30
N LYS A 54 -4.61 -1.54 18.43
CA LYS A 54 -3.48 -0.62 18.54
C LYS A 54 -3.93 0.83 18.72
N LYS A 55 -3.03 1.68 19.19
CA LYS A 55 -3.16 3.15 19.20
C LYS A 55 -2.03 3.76 18.40
N GLU A 56 -2.08 3.58 17.10
CA GLU A 56 -0.99 3.81 16.19
C GLU A 56 -1.25 5.00 15.29
N VAL A 57 -0.25 5.89 15.16
CA VAL A 57 -0.15 6.83 14.06
C VAL A 57 0.82 6.28 13.02
N ARG A 58 0.39 6.25 11.77
CA ARG A 58 1.23 5.88 10.64
C ARG A 58 1.95 7.10 10.10
N PHE A 59 3.19 6.90 9.59
CA PHE A 59 3.82 7.88 8.72
C PHE A 59 4.02 7.28 7.34
N GLY A 60 3.82 8.10 6.30
CA GLY A 60 4.01 7.68 4.91
C GLY A 60 4.42 8.86 4.02
N TRP A 61 4.67 8.59 2.74
CA TRP A 61 5.14 9.60 1.77
C TRP A 61 6.29 10.46 2.31
N ILE A 62 7.17 9.81 3.09
CA ILE A 62 8.33 10.49 3.68
C ILE A 62 9.44 10.62 2.65
N ASP A 63 9.86 11.85 2.39
CA ASP A 63 11.06 12.18 1.62
C ASP A 63 11.86 13.25 2.35
N PHE A 64 13.17 13.11 2.36
CA PHE A 64 14.06 14.05 3.04
C PHE A 64 15.49 14.00 2.46
N LEU A 65 16.19 15.12 2.53
CA LEU A 65 17.62 15.18 2.24
C LEU A 65 18.40 14.47 3.35
N ASP A 66 19.61 13.97 3.02
CA ASP A 66 20.50 13.26 3.95
C ASP A 66 21.03 14.19 5.06
N ASP A 67 20.15 14.56 5.98
CA ASP A 67 20.39 15.34 7.17
C ASP A 67 19.47 14.80 8.29
N ILE A 68 20.08 14.26 9.34
CA ILE A 68 19.34 13.59 10.43
C ILE A 68 18.37 14.53 11.15
N GLU A 69 18.65 15.82 11.20
CA GLU A 69 17.76 16.79 11.84
C GLU A 69 16.49 17.01 11.03
N ILE A 70 16.53 16.84 9.70
CA ILE A 70 15.35 16.93 8.84
C ILE A 70 14.43 15.73 9.09
N SER A 71 14.97 14.51 9.03
CA SER A 71 14.18 13.31 9.28
C SER A 71 13.61 13.28 10.70
N ARG A 72 14.40 13.71 11.71
CA ARG A 72 13.95 13.86 13.09
C ARG A 72 12.77 14.82 13.19
N ALA A 73 12.89 16.02 12.65
CA ALA A 73 11.83 17.03 12.72
C ALA A 73 10.52 16.58 12.08
N LEU A 74 10.61 15.86 10.94
CA LEU A 74 9.44 15.31 10.26
C LEU A 74 8.74 14.24 11.11
N LEU A 75 9.50 13.29 11.65
CA LEU A 75 8.97 12.19 12.47
C LEU A 75 8.44 12.70 13.82
N ASP A 76 9.12 13.68 14.44
CA ASP A 76 8.66 14.33 15.67
C ASP A 76 7.32 15.04 15.44
N ALA A 77 7.16 15.76 14.33
CA ALA A 77 5.91 16.43 13.99
C ALA A 77 4.72 15.45 13.88
N VAL A 78 4.94 14.29 13.22
CA VAL A 78 3.90 13.24 13.15
C VAL A 78 3.63 12.62 14.52
N SER A 79 4.70 12.37 15.30
CA SER A 79 4.59 11.80 16.65
C SER A 79 3.82 12.72 17.60
N GLU A 80 4.09 14.00 17.56
CA GLU A 80 3.39 15.00 18.37
C GLU A 80 1.90 15.11 17.99
N TRP A 81 1.62 15.13 16.68
CA TRP A 81 0.24 15.09 16.20
C TRP A 81 -0.45 13.80 16.65
N GLY A 82 0.17 12.64 16.49
CA GLY A 82 -0.37 11.36 16.94
C GLY A 82 -0.66 11.36 18.45
N LYS A 83 0.27 11.83 19.27
CA LYS A 83 0.09 11.97 20.74
C LYS A 83 -1.10 12.89 21.06
N SER A 84 -1.26 13.99 20.34
CA SER A 84 -2.41 14.90 20.53
C SER A 84 -3.76 14.26 20.24
N LYS A 85 -3.75 13.18 19.43
CA LYS A 85 -4.91 12.35 19.07
C LYS A 85 -5.05 11.09 19.94
N GLY A 86 -4.19 10.90 20.94
CA GLY A 86 -4.22 9.77 21.84
C GLY A 86 -3.53 8.49 21.32
N MET A 87 -2.70 8.64 20.30
CA MET A 87 -1.85 7.55 19.82
C MET A 87 -0.60 7.43 20.70
N ASP A 88 -0.11 6.21 20.90
CA ASP A 88 1.06 5.89 21.72
C ASP A 88 2.21 5.26 20.92
N THR A 89 1.96 4.90 19.68
CA THR A 89 2.91 4.24 18.79
C THR A 89 2.96 4.95 17.43
N ILE A 90 4.15 5.06 16.83
CA ILE A 90 4.36 5.51 15.46
C ILE A 90 4.91 4.37 14.62
N GLN A 91 4.32 4.10 13.46
CA GLN A 91 4.70 3.03 12.54
C GLN A 91 4.74 3.52 11.10
N GLY A 92 5.64 2.96 10.30
CA GLY A 92 5.73 3.29 8.87
C GLY A 92 7.06 2.91 8.23
N PRO A 93 7.22 3.26 6.95
CA PRO A 93 6.24 3.96 6.10
C PRO A 93 5.01 3.12 5.75
N LEU A 94 3.83 3.68 5.95
CA LEU A 94 2.54 3.08 5.61
C LEU A 94 1.59 4.15 5.08
N GLY A 95 0.71 3.77 4.15
CA GLY A 95 -0.33 4.65 3.63
C GLY A 95 -1.64 4.63 4.43
N PHE A 96 -2.70 5.14 3.81
CA PHE A 96 -4.05 5.09 4.35
C PHE A 96 -4.53 3.64 4.50
N THR A 97 -4.21 2.81 3.50
CA THR A 97 -4.54 1.38 3.45
C THR A 97 -3.43 0.61 2.76
N ASP A 98 -3.50 -0.72 2.77
CA ASP A 98 -2.53 -1.63 2.14
C ASP A 98 -2.51 -1.57 0.60
N PHE A 99 -3.32 -0.70 -0.01
CA PHE A 99 -3.26 -0.39 -1.44
C PHE A 99 -2.34 0.80 -1.74
N ASP A 100 -1.86 1.47 -0.73
CA ASP A 100 -0.84 2.51 -0.85
C ASP A 100 0.56 1.89 -0.74
N ALA A 101 1.57 2.68 -1.05
CA ALA A 101 2.95 2.26 -0.93
C ALA A 101 3.34 2.04 0.54
N GLU A 102 3.98 0.90 0.84
CA GLU A 102 4.36 0.49 2.18
C GLU A 102 5.82 0.10 2.28
N GLY A 103 6.40 0.36 3.45
CA GLY A 103 7.75 -0.05 3.78
C GLY A 103 8.83 0.91 3.26
N MET A 104 10.06 0.44 3.36
CA MET A 104 11.28 1.15 2.98
C MET A 104 12.26 0.16 2.36
N LEU A 105 12.83 0.51 1.21
CA LEU A 105 13.82 -0.35 0.55
C LEU A 105 15.07 -0.49 1.44
N ILE A 106 15.47 -1.73 1.72
CA ILE A 106 16.66 -2.06 2.52
C ILE A 106 17.69 -2.87 1.73
N GLU A 107 17.27 -3.58 0.67
CA GLU A 107 18.11 -4.36 -0.22
C GLU A 107 17.69 -4.19 -1.67
N GLY A 108 18.60 -4.37 -2.63
CA GLY A 108 18.31 -4.28 -4.07
C GLY A 108 18.30 -2.84 -4.61
N PHE A 109 19.06 -1.93 -4.03
CA PHE A 109 19.16 -0.52 -4.48
C PHE A 109 19.66 -0.37 -5.92
N ASP A 110 20.31 -1.40 -6.47
CA ASP A 110 20.79 -1.50 -7.84
C ASP A 110 19.78 -2.12 -8.81
N GLN A 111 18.62 -2.56 -8.30
CA GLN A 111 17.57 -3.17 -9.10
C GLN A 111 16.54 -2.14 -9.55
N LEU A 112 16.01 -2.34 -10.76
CA LEU A 112 14.87 -1.56 -11.23
C LEU A 112 13.61 -2.03 -10.49
N SER A 113 13.00 -1.14 -9.71
CA SER A 113 11.76 -1.42 -9.00
C SER A 113 10.56 -1.54 -9.98
N THR A 114 9.54 -2.27 -9.57
CA THR A 114 8.25 -2.28 -10.27
C THR A 114 7.43 -1.03 -9.93
N MET A 115 6.29 -0.85 -10.61
CA MET A 115 5.41 0.29 -10.37
C MET A 115 4.81 0.30 -8.95
N ALA A 116 4.66 -0.88 -8.35
CA ALA A 116 4.04 -1.05 -7.03
C ALA A 116 5.04 -1.01 -5.86
N THR A 117 6.34 -1.03 -6.15
CA THR A 117 7.37 -1.06 -5.12
C THR A 117 7.99 0.30 -4.88
N ILE A 118 8.47 0.51 -3.65
CA ILE A 118 9.07 1.77 -3.21
C ILE A 118 10.55 1.79 -3.58
N TYR A 119 11.06 2.97 -3.89
CA TYR A 119 12.49 3.25 -3.94
C TYR A 119 12.83 4.42 -3.02
N ASN A 120 13.86 4.24 -2.22
CA ASN A 120 14.48 5.27 -1.40
C ASN A 120 16.01 5.14 -1.42
N TYR A 121 16.70 6.16 -0.97
CA TYR A 121 18.15 6.10 -0.83
C TYR A 121 18.59 5.24 0.37
N PRO A 122 19.82 4.68 0.35
CA PRO A 122 20.31 3.82 1.43
C PRO A 122 20.40 4.49 2.81
N TYR A 123 20.44 5.83 2.88
CA TYR A 123 20.49 6.54 4.16
C TYR A 123 19.14 6.54 4.91
N TYR A 124 18.02 6.25 4.23
CA TYR A 124 16.68 6.22 4.87
C TYR A 124 16.60 5.23 6.04
N PRO A 125 16.87 3.92 5.85
CA PRO A 125 16.84 2.98 6.96
C PRO A 125 17.89 3.32 8.05
N GLN A 126 19.05 3.85 7.67
CA GLN A 126 20.06 4.29 8.63
C GLN A 126 19.58 5.43 9.53
N HIS A 127 18.77 6.36 8.99
CA HIS A 127 18.15 7.42 9.77
C HIS A 127 17.11 6.83 10.74
N MET A 128 16.28 5.88 10.29
CA MET A 128 15.30 5.22 11.16
C MET A 128 15.99 4.57 12.37
N GLU A 129 17.04 3.78 12.15
CA GLU A 129 17.83 3.16 13.22
C GLU A 129 18.42 4.18 14.19
N LYS A 130 19.05 5.26 13.67
CA LYS A 130 19.65 6.33 14.49
C LYS A 130 18.60 7.09 15.32
N LEU A 131 17.37 7.15 14.84
CA LEU A 131 16.23 7.79 15.52
C LEU A 131 15.49 6.85 16.49
N GLY A 132 15.95 5.59 16.62
CA GLY A 132 15.44 4.62 17.58
C GLY A 132 14.23 3.83 17.07
N PHE A 133 13.98 3.82 15.77
CA PHE A 133 12.99 2.93 15.18
C PHE A 133 13.54 1.51 15.07
N GLU A 134 12.69 0.54 15.32
CA GLU A 134 12.99 -0.89 15.18
C GLU A 134 12.22 -1.45 13.97
N LYS A 135 12.80 -2.46 13.33
CA LYS A 135 12.15 -3.15 12.22
C LYS A 135 11.01 -4.02 12.74
N ASP A 136 9.82 -3.85 12.17
CA ASP A 136 8.62 -4.58 12.56
C ASP A 136 8.28 -5.72 11.60
N ALA A 137 8.32 -5.49 10.28
CA ALA A 137 8.02 -6.50 9.27
C ALA A 137 8.93 -6.38 8.04
N ASP A 138 9.04 -7.48 7.28
CA ASP A 138 9.71 -7.50 5.98
C ASP A 138 8.72 -7.88 4.88
N TRP A 139 8.81 -7.17 3.74
CA TRP A 139 8.22 -7.58 2.48
C TRP A 139 9.32 -8.01 1.53
N VAL A 140 9.08 -9.05 0.76
CA VAL A 140 10.04 -9.57 -0.22
C VAL A 140 9.45 -9.53 -1.62
N GLU A 141 10.26 -9.09 -2.58
CA GLU A 141 9.91 -9.12 -3.99
C GLU A 141 10.69 -10.23 -4.70
N TYR A 142 9.99 -11.06 -5.48
CA TYR A 142 10.59 -12.14 -6.23
C TYR A 142 10.55 -11.87 -7.72
N LYS A 143 11.71 -11.91 -8.39
CA LYS A 143 11.79 -11.93 -9.84
C LYS A 143 11.63 -13.35 -10.34
N ILE A 144 10.53 -13.63 -11.01
CA ILE A 144 10.22 -14.95 -11.57
C ILE A 144 10.49 -14.94 -13.07
N TYR A 145 11.37 -15.83 -13.55
CA TYR A 145 11.58 -16.05 -14.97
C TYR A 145 10.53 -16.99 -15.51
N VAL A 146 9.75 -16.51 -16.50
CA VAL A 146 8.72 -17.32 -17.14
C VAL A 146 9.40 -18.38 -18.01
N PRO A 147 9.13 -19.68 -17.82
CA PRO A 147 9.68 -20.72 -18.65
C PRO A 147 9.05 -20.72 -20.06
N ASP A 148 9.78 -21.22 -21.08
CA ASP A 148 9.28 -21.30 -22.45
C ASP A 148 7.99 -22.12 -22.57
N ALA A 149 7.79 -23.10 -21.70
CA ALA A 149 6.57 -23.90 -21.61
C ALA A 149 6.18 -24.19 -20.17
N ILE A 150 4.87 -24.27 -19.91
CA ILE A 150 4.35 -24.66 -18.60
C ILE A 150 4.77 -26.10 -18.30
N PRO A 151 5.49 -26.38 -17.19
CA PRO A 151 5.89 -27.74 -16.82
C PRO A 151 4.68 -28.68 -16.69
N ASP A 152 4.84 -29.94 -17.17
CA ASP A 152 3.76 -30.92 -17.14
C ASP A 152 3.22 -31.23 -15.75
N LYS A 153 4.05 -31.13 -14.73
CA LYS A 153 3.63 -31.25 -13.33
C LYS A 153 2.56 -30.20 -13.00
N HIS A 154 2.74 -28.95 -13.40
CA HIS A 154 1.78 -27.86 -13.13
C HIS A 154 0.48 -28.05 -13.90
N LYS A 155 0.56 -28.48 -15.18
CA LYS A 155 -0.63 -28.81 -15.97
C LYS A 155 -1.47 -29.91 -15.28
N ARG A 156 -0.83 -31.01 -14.89
CA ARG A 156 -1.52 -32.12 -14.21
C ARG A 156 -2.14 -31.72 -12.89
N ILE A 157 -1.45 -30.89 -12.09
CA ILE A 157 -1.98 -30.39 -10.81
C ILE A 157 -3.18 -29.47 -11.08
N SER A 158 -3.08 -28.56 -12.04
CA SER A 158 -4.19 -27.68 -12.42
C SER A 158 -5.43 -28.47 -12.83
N ASP A 159 -5.27 -29.45 -13.72
CA ASP A 159 -6.37 -30.32 -14.17
C ASP A 159 -6.99 -31.11 -13.01
N LEU A 160 -6.18 -31.60 -12.08
CA LEU A 160 -6.65 -32.33 -10.91
C LEU A 160 -7.47 -31.44 -9.99
N ILE A 161 -6.98 -30.24 -9.70
CA ILE A 161 -7.65 -29.26 -8.84
C ILE A 161 -8.96 -28.80 -9.47
N GLN A 162 -8.96 -28.46 -10.76
CA GLN A 162 -10.20 -28.09 -11.46
C GLN A 162 -11.27 -29.17 -11.38
N ARG A 163 -10.90 -30.44 -11.61
CA ARG A 163 -11.84 -31.56 -11.51
C ARG A 163 -12.30 -31.81 -10.08
N LYS A 164 -11.35 -31.81 -9.12
CA LYS A 164 -11.66 -32.09 -7.70
C LYS A 164 -12.62 -31.09 -7.09
N PHE A 165 -12.46 -29.82 -7.42
CA PHE A 165 -13.24 -28.72 -6.85
C PHE A 165 -14.30 -28.16 -7.82
N ASN A 166 -14.49 -28.80 -8.98
CA ASN A 166 -15.43 -28.36 -10.02
C ASN A 166 -15.25 -26.88 -10.41
N LEU A 167 -13.98 -26.43 -10.49
CA LEU A 167 -13.64 -25.07 -10.85
C LEU A 167 -13.84 -24.80 -12.33
N LYS A 168 -14.32 -23.60 -12.65
CA LYS A 168 -14.50 -23.14 -14.04
C LYS A 168 -13.74 -21.82 -14.22
N ILE A 169 -12.82 -21.81 -15.15
CA ILE A 169 -12.12 -20.57 -15.53
C ILE A 169 -13.02 -19.71 -16.40
N LYS A 170 -13.26 -18.48 -15.98
CA LYS A 170 -14.00 -17.49 -16.75
C LYS A 170 -13.05 -16.46 -17.34
N LYS A 171 -13.25 -16.12 -18.61
CA LYS A 171 -12.56 -15.04 -19.33
C LYS A 171 -13.58 -14.03 -19.83
N TYR A 172 -13.21 -12.76 -19.78
CA TYR A 172 -14.05 -11.66 -20.17
C TYR A 172 -13.33 -10.75 -21.16
N THR A 173 -14.10 -10.14 -22.05
CA THR A 173 -13.62 -9.15 -23.02
C THR A 173 -14.09 -7.72 -22.69
N SER A 174 -14.80 -7.55 -21.58
CA SER A 174 -15.36 -6.27 -21.14
C SER A 174 -15.21 -6.09 -19.63
N GLY A 175 -14.43 -5.08 -19.21
CA GLY A 175 -14.29 -4.70 -17.81
C GLY A 175 -15.62 -4.29 -17.17
N LYS A 176 -16.53 -3.69 -17.93
CA LYS A 176 -17.88 -3.35 -17.44
C LYS A 176 -18.69 -4.59 -17.05
N LYS A 177 -18.55 -5.68 -17.81
CA LYS A 177 -19.21 -6.95 -17.46
C LYS A 177 -18.62 -7.57 -16.19
N ILE A 178 -17.29 -7.56 -16.05
CA ILE A 178 -16.64 -8.03 -14.82
C ILE A 178 -17.13 -7.19 -13.63
N ALA A 179 -17.11 -5.87 -13.76
CA ALA A 179 -17.57 -4.96 -12.71
C ALA A 179 -19.01 -5.30 -12.27
N ALA A 180 -19.93 -5.46 -13.23
CA ALA A 180 -21.33 -5.72 -12.96
C ALA A 180 -21.60 -7.10 -12.34
N GLU A 181 -20.87 -8.15 -12.80
CA GLU A 181 -21.12 -9.53 -12.38
C GLU A 181 -20.31 -9.92 -11.14
N TYR A 182 -19.08 -9.41 -11.00
CA TYR A 182 -18.11 -9.89 -9.99
C TYR A 182 -17.37 -8.79 -9.25
N GLY A 183 -17.55 -7.52 -9.60
CA GLY A 183 -16.81 -6.42 -8.98
C GLY A 183 -16.88 -6.47 -7.46
N GLN A 184 -18.09 -6.56 -6.91
CA GLN A 184 -18.29 -6.67 -5.47
C GLN A 184 -17.64 -7.94 -4.88
N ALA A 185 -17.92 -9.11 -5.48
CA ALA A 185 -17.43 -10.39 -4.98
C ALA A 185 -15.89 -10.51 -5.01
N ILE A 186 -15.21 -9.85 -5.96
CA ILE A 186 -13.75 -9.82 -6.00
C ILE A 186 -13.19 -9.13 -4.77
N PHE A 187 -13.71 -7.97 -4.40
CA PHE A 187 -13.23 -7.22 -3.24
C PHE A 187 -13.69 -7.81 -1.91
N GLU A 188 -14.86 -8.45 -1.85
CA GLU A 188 -15.29 -9.24 -0.68
C GLU A 188 -14.33 -10.41 -0.45
N LEU A 189 -13.97 -11.15 -1.52
CA LEU A 189 -12.97 -12.22 -1.44
C LEU A 189 -11.59 -11.68 -1.00
N MET A 190 -11.19 -10.52 -1.48
CA MET A 190 -9.93 -9.88 -1.02
C MET A 190 -10.00 -9.54 0.47
N ASN A 191 -11.09 -8.94 0.93
CA ASN A 191 -11.27 -8.64 2.35
C ASN A 191 -11.18 -9.91 3.23
N GLU A 192 -11.79 -11.01 2.79
CA GLU A 192 -11.73 -12.28 3.51
C GLU A 192 -10.33 -12.91 3.46
N ALA A 193 -9.73 -12.99 2.27
CA ALA A 193 -8.44 -13.64 2.07
C ALA A 193 -7.26 -12.86 2.70
N TYR A 194 -7.34 -11.54 2.76
CA TYR A 194 -6.29 -10.68 3.28
C TYR A 194 -6.45 -10.34 4.76
N ALA A 195 -7.60 -10.67 5.36
CA ALA A 195 -7.86 -10.40 6.79
C ALA A 195 -6.72 -10.82 7.74
N PRO A 196 -6.01 -11.96 7.53
CA PRO A 196 -4.91 -12.35 8.41
C PRO A 196 -3.57 -11.70 8.07
N LEU A 197 -3.47 -10.92 6.98
CA LEU A 197 -2.19 -10.30 6.59
C LEU A 197 -1.85 -9.13 7.52
N TYR A 198 -0.56 -8.96 7.75
CA TYR A 198 -0.01 -7.92 8.61
C TYR A 198 -0.50 -6.53 8.21
N GLY A 199 -1.06 -5.80 9.17
CA GLY A 199 -1.51 -4.41 8.99
C GLY A 199 -2.80 -4.24 8.17
N PHE A 200 -3.31 -5.31 7.52
CA PHE A 200 -4.49 -5.22 6.66
C PHE A 200 -5.73 -4.71 7.41
N SER A 201 -6.47 -3.85 6.77
CA SER A 201 -7.81 -3.44 7.20
C SER A 201 -8.81 -3.58 6.06
N ALA A 202 -9.97 -4.18 6.37
CA ALA A 202 -10.99 -4.45 5.34
C ALA A 202 -11.44 -3.16 4.63
N LEU A 203 -11.57 -3.25 3.31
CA LEU A 203 -12.05 -2.15 2.49
C LEU A 203 -13.49 -1.78 2.82
N SER A 204 -13.78 -0.48 2.87
CA SER A 204 -15.16 0.02 2.94
C SER A 204 -15.87 -0.14 1.60
N GLN A 205 -17.21 -0.05 1.61
CA GLN A 205 -17.97 -0.06 0.37
C GLN A 205 -17.57 1.11 -0.54
N GLY A 206 -17.32 2.29 0.03
CA GLY A 206 -16.84 3.45 -0.74
C GLY A 206 -15.51 3.19 -1.44
N GLN A 207 -14.57 2.50 -0.78
CA GLN A 207 -13.31 2.10 -1.39
C GLN A 207 -13.50 1.05 -2.49
N ILE A 208 -14.33 0.02 -2.24
CA ILE A 208 -14.67 -1.00 -3.25
C ILE A 208 -15.24 -0.35 -4.51
N ASP A 209 -16.20 0.55 -4.37
CA ASP A 209 -16.79 1.28 -5.48
C ASP A 209 -15.77 2.15 -6.23
N GLN A 210 -14.87 2.79 -5.50
CA GLN A 210 -13.78 3.59 -6.04
C GLN A 210 -12.80 2.72 -6.85
N TYR A 211 -12.34 1.59 -6.29
CA TYR A 211 -11.38 0.70 -6.93
C TYR A 211 -11.96 -0.01 -8.17
N ILE A 212 -13.23 -0.42 -8.13
CA ILE A 212 -13.93 -0.95 -9.30
C ILE A 212 -13.88 0.07 -10.47
N LYS A 213 -14.15 1.33 -10.18
CA LYS A 213 -14.12 2.41 -11.18
C LYS A 213 -12.72 2.72 -11.69
N MET A 214 -11.72 2.64 -10.82
CA MET A 214 -10.34 3.01 -11.11
C MET A 214 -9.61 1.91 -11.87
N TYR A 215 -9.64 0.67 -11.37
CA TYR A 215 -8.79 -0.39 -11.88
C TYR A 215 -9.39 -1.18 -13.06
N LEU A 216 -10.67 -1.50 -13.04
CA LEU A 216 -11.25 -2.35 -14.09
C LEU A 216 -11.18 -1.74 -15.51
N PRO A 217 -11.22 -0.41 -15.73
CA PRO A 217 -11.03 0.15 -17.05
C PRO A 217 -9.62 0.04 -17.62
N ILE A 218 -8.59 -0.05 -16.76
CA ILE A 218 -7.18 -0.01 -17.17
C ILE A 218 -6.50 -1.38 -17.20
N VAL A 219 -7.13 -2.39 -16.62
CA VAL A 219 -6.56 -3.74 -16.55
C VAL A 219 -6.65 -4.43 -17.93
N ASP A 220 -5.54 -5.04 -18.37
CA ASP A 220 -5.56 -5.91 -19.55
C ASP A 220 -6.34 -7.20 -19.25
N LEU A 221 -7.53 -7.31 -19.82
CA LEU A 221 -8.45 -8.42 -19.57
C LEU A 221 -7.89 -9.78 -20.00
N ARG A 222 -6.86 -9.83 -20.85
CA ARG A 222 -6.15 -11.07 -21.20
C ARG A 222 -5.43 -11.66 -19.99
N MET A 223 -5.01 -10.79 -19.06
CA MET A 223 -4.33 -11.17 -17.81
C MET A 223 -5.30 -11.50 -16.68
N VAL A 224 -6.58 -11.14 -16.81
CA VAL A 224 -7.59 -11.41 -15.78
C VAL A 224 -8.18 -12.80 -15.95
N THR A 225 -8.27 -13.54 -14.86
CA THR A 225 -8.88 -14.87 -14.78
C THR A 225 -9.74 -14.93 -13.51
N LEU A 226 -10.99 -15.33 -13.65
CA LEU A 226 -11.94 -15.54 -12.56
C LEU A 226 -12.36 -17.00 -12.48
#